data_b8dbd7a4e7cf2c284e61677ee90b4271
#
_entry.id   b8dbd7a4e7cf2c284e61677ee90b4271
#
_cell.length_a   1.000
_cell.length_b   1.000
_cell.length_c   1.000
_cell.angle_alpha   90.00
_cell.angle_beta   90.00
_cell.angle_gamma   90.00
#
_symmetry.space_group_name_H-M   'P 1'
#
loop_
_entity.id
_entity.type
_entity.pdbx_description
1 polymer ?
#
loop_
_entity_poly.entity_id
_entity_poly.type
_entity_poly.pdbx_seq_one_letter_code
_entity_poly.pdbx_strand_id
1 'polypeptide(L)'
;MLNLQNSPIFFSKTNPINAYVITLENNNISLELSKRCVTSLEKINMPYKVWFAADGTSDEQIILPEHLKQEKHLSWIKQSNNKLSKSEVALFLTHFSLWAHCCTINEPIVILEHDAVMVKPYVYHKYPNSIYYLGHSVQRDNEVHLGWNYDDNSYFYIAFTHAYAIDPAAARNLLSHALKVGVIDPVDNFMRMDIFTVVQDDFYAYAEPGEGTVVRT
;
A
#
# COMPACT_ATOMS: atom_id res chain seq x y z
N MET A 1 -40.06 18.49 -22.24
CA MET A 1 -39.88 18.27 -20.79
C MET A 1 -39.35 16.87 -20.61
N LEU A 2 -38.04 16.75 -20.37
CA LEU A 2 -37.38 15.44 -20.12
C LEU A 2 -37.45 15.17 -18.60
N ASN A 3 -38.23 14.15 -18.24
CA ASN A 3 -38.36 13.66 -16.87
C ASN A 3 -37.06 12.89 -16.52
N LEU A 4 -36.14 13.54 -15.82
CA LEU A 4 -35.04 12.86 -15.16
C LEU A 4 -35.58 12.22 -13.88
N GLN A 5 -36.02 10.99 -13.96
CA GLN A 5 -36.28 10.17 -12.79
C GLN A 5 -34.92 9.85 -12.15
N ASN A 6 -34.65 10.48 -10.99
CA ASN A 6 -33.59 10.11 -10.08
C ASN A 6 -33.86 8.68 -9.56
N SER A 7 -33.30 7.67 -10.19
CA SER A 7 -33.24 6.35 -9.61
C SER A 7 -32.26 6.42 -8.43
N PRO A 8 -32.67 6.11 -7.19
CA PRO A 8 -31.74 6.01 -6.10
C PRO A 8 -30.79 4.84 -6.43
N ILE A 9 -29.51 5.15 -6.50
CA ILE A 9 -28.47 4.11 -6.54
C ILE A 9 -28.56 3.40 -5.19
N PHE A 10 -29.26 2.26 -5.16
CA PHE A 10 -29.22 1.35 -4.03
C PHE A 10 -27.80 0.77 -3.97
N PHE A 11 -26.98 1.31 -3.09
CA PHE A 11 -25.76 0.63 -2.68
C PHE A 11 -26.20 -0.68 -2.01
N SER A 12 -26.10 -1.79 -2.74
CA SER A 12 -26.23 -3.13 -2.20
C SER A 12 -25.22 -3.26 -1.04
N LYS A 13 -25.50 -4.13 -0.04
CA LYS A 13 -24.57 -4.49 1.04
C LYS A 13 -23.17 -4.57 0.46
N THR A 14 -22.35 -3.57 0.76
CA THR A 14 -20.99 -3.50 0.24
C THR A 14 -20.19 -4.61 0.90
N ASN A 15 -19.81 -5.60 0.09
CA ASN A 15 -18.81 -6.56 0.55
C ASN A 15 -17.54 -5.78 0.88
N PRO A 16 -16.82 -6.16 1.95
CA PRO A 16 -15.54 -5.55 2.26
C PRO A 16 -14.59 -5.58 1.05
N ILE A 17 -13.80 -4.54 0.89
CA ILE A 17 -12.80 -4.46 -0.18
C ILE A 17 -11.73 -5.50 0.06
N ASN A 18 -11.27 -6.18 -1.01
CA ASN A 18 -10.21 -7.19 -0.91
C ASN A 18 -8.90 -6.57 -0.41
N ALA A 19 -8.31 -7.20 0.60
CA ALA A 19 -6.98 -6.88 1.08
C ALA A 19 -5.91 -7.74 0.40
N TYR A 20 -4.75 -7.15 0.15
CA TYR A 20 -3.56 -7.82 -0.36
C TYR A 20 -2.45 -7.69 0.66
N VAL A 21 -2.04 -8.83 1.25
CA VAL A 21 -1.02 -8.87 2.30
C VAL A 21 0.34 -9.14 1.67
N ILE A 22 1.20 -8.14 1.66
CA ILE A 22 2.57 -8.23 1.15
C ILE A 22 3.40 -9.13 2.07
N THR A 23 4.01 -10.17 1.50
CA THR A 23 4.74 -11.19 2.27
C THR A 23 5.99 -11.64 1.51
N LEU A 24 7.14 -11.69 2.16
CA LEU A 24 8.34 -12.30 1.60
C LEU A 24 8.24 -13.84 1.70
N GLU A 25 8.22 -14.52 0.56
CA GLU A 25 7.94 -15.95 0.46
C GLU A 25 8.95 -16.83 1.24
N ASN A 26 10.24 -16.46 1.23
CA ASN A 26 11.32 -17.21 1.83
C ASN A 26 11.89 -16.59 3.10
N ASN A 27 11.12 -15.72 3.76
CA ASN A 27 11.54 -15.02 4.98
C ASN A 27 10.64 -15.42 6.15
N ASN A 28 11.16 -16.17 7.12
CA ASN A 28 10.39 -16.69 8.24
C ASN A 28 9.77 -15.58 9.10
N ILE A 29 10.45 -14.46 9.30
CA ILE A 29 9.91 -13.30 10.06
C ILE A 29 8.70 -12.73 9.31
N SER A 30 8.85 -12.49 8.01
CA SER A 30 7.75 -11.98 7.18
C SER A 30 6.55 -12.95 7.17
N LEU A 31 6.80 -14.25 7.11
CA LEU A 31 5.74 -15.27 7.16
C LEU A 31 5.01 -15.28 8.50
N GLU A 32 5.70 -15.12 9.62
CA GLU A 32 5.06 -15.06 10.95
C GLU A 32 4.26 -13.75 11.12
N LEU A 33 4.80 -12.62 10.68
CA LEU A 33 4.09 -11.36 10.72
C LEU A 33 2.85 -11.39 9.85
N SER A 34 2.95 -11.92 8.64
CA SER A 34 1.80 -12.03 7.72
C SER A 34 0.71 -12.97 8.25
N LYS A 35 1.03 -14.05 8.98
CA LYS A 35 0.02 -14.85 9.68
C LYS A 35 -0.79 -14.03 10.68
N ARG A 36 -0.12 -13.14 11.41
CA ARG A 36 -0.79 -12.23 12.36
C ARG A 36 -1.68 -11.22 11.63
N CYS A 37 -1.19 -10.63 10.55
CA CYS A 37 -1.96 -9.75 9.68
C CYS A 37 -3.22 -10.48 9.17
N VAL A 38 -3.07 -11.67 8.59
CA VAL A 38 -4.16 -12.51 8.10
C VAL A 38 -5.17 -12.85 9.21
N THR A 39 -4.69 -13.25 10.39
CA THR A 39 -5.56 -13.53 11.54
C THR A 39 -6.40 -12.31 11.92
N SER A 40 -5.85 -11.10 11.80
CA SER A 40 -6.61 -9.87 12.06
C SER A 40 -7.72 -9.65 11.04
N LEU A 41 -7.47 -9.95 9.76
CA LEU A 41 -8.46 -9.87 8.68
C LEU A 41 -9.58 -10.90 8.83
N GLU A 42 -9.25 -12.13 9.22
CA GLU A 42 -10.23 -13.19 9.49
C GLU A 42 -11.18 -12.81 10.64
N LYS A 43 -10.66 -12.23 11.72
CA LYS A 43 -11.47 -11.76 12.86
C LYS A 43 -12.52 -10.72 12.49
N ILE A 44 -12.26 -9.92 11.47
CA ILE A 44 -13.18 -8.86 11.00
C ILE A 44 -13.92 -9.25 9.72
N ASN A 45 -13.82 -10.50 9.28
CA ASN A 45 -14.43 -11.03 8.05
C ASN A 45 -14.08 -10.22 6.79
N MET A 46 -12.84 -9.74 6.69
CA MET A 46 -12.36 -9.02 5.53
C MET A 46 -11.68 -9.99 4.55
N PRO A 47 -12.10 -10.04 3.26
CA PRO A 47 -11.48 -10.91 2.28
C PRO A 47 -10.05 -10.48 1.99
N TYR A 48 -9.16 -11.46 1.82
CA TYR A 48 -7.74 -11.18 1.57
C TYR A 48 -7.11 -12.15 0.58
N LYS A 49 -5.96 -11.73 0.06
CA LYS A 49 -5.00 -12.56 -0.69
C LYS A 49 -3.60 -12.24 -0.20
N VAL A 50 -2.77 -13.26 -0.10
CA VAL A 50 -1.33 -13.07 0.10
C VAL A 50 -0.71 -12.68 -1.23
N TRP A 51 0.12 -11.62 -1.22
CA TRP A 51 0.88 -11.14 -2.36
C TRP A 51 2.35 -11.28 -2.09
N PHE A 52 2.99 -12.25 -2.75
CA PHE A 52 4.42 -12.46 -2.56
C PHE A 52 5.22 -11.29 -3.13
N ALA A 53 6.10 -10.75 -2.31
CA ALA A 53 6.86 -9.55 -2.59
C ALA A 53 8.14 -9.83 -3.36
N ALA A 54 8.62 -8.83 -4.08
CA ALA A 54 10.01 -8.80 -4.51
C ALA A 54 10.93 -8.79 -3.29
N ASP A 55 11.97 -9.60 -3.29
CA ASP A 55 12.91 -9.73 -2.19
C ASP A 55 14.23 -9.02 -2.51
N GLY A 56 14.52 -7.98 -1.77
CA GLY A 56 15.74 -7.18 -1.86
C GLY A 56 16.74 -7.47 -0.73
N THR A 57 16.57 -8.53 0.04
CA THR A 57 17.46 -8.88 1.15
C THR A 57 18.77 -9.52 0.69
N SER A 58 18.83 -10.05 -0.54
CA SER A 58 20.05 -10.60 -1.13
C SER A 58 21.05 -9.52 -1.52
N ASP A 59 22.32 -9.75 -1.20
CA ASP A 59 23.42 -8.86 -1.58
C ASP A 59 23.68 -8.84 -3.10
N GLU A 60 23.25 -9.86 -3.82
CA GLU A 60 23.53 -9.98 -5.25
C GLU A 60 22.48 -9.27 -6.11
N GLN A 61 21.21 -9.62 -5.93
CA GLN A 61 20.13 -9.11 -6.79
C GLN A 61 18.77 -9.11 -6.10
N ILE A 62 17.83 -8.32 -6.63
CA ILE A 62 16.43 -8.41 -6.24
C ILE A 62 15.82 -9.69 -6.81
N ILE A 63 15.22 -10.51 -5.96
CA ILE A 63 14.57 -11.75 -6.34
C ILE A 63 13.08 -11.47 -6.55
N LEU A 64 12.59 -11.69 -7.76
CA LEU A 64 11.17 -11.56 -8.08
C LEU A 64 10.46 -12.90 -7.88
N PRO A 65 9.32 -12.93 -7.18
CA PRO A 65 8.46 -14.11 -7.13
C PRO A 65 7.87 -14.41 -8.53
N GLU A 66 7.41 -15.64 -8.76
CA GLU A 66 7.05 -16.12 -10.10
C GLU A 66 5.97 -15.25 -10.78
N HIS A 67 4.96 -14.82 -10.04
CA HIS A 67 3.90 -13.98 -10.60
C HIS A 67 4.41 -12.59 -11.02
N LEU A 68 5.43 -12.02 -10.34
CA LEU A 68 6.02 -10.74 -10.72
C LEU A 68 6.98 -10.86 -11.91
N LYS A 69 7.60 -12.00 -12.15
CA LYS A 69 8.46 -12.21 -13.34
C LYS A 69 7.67 -12.10 -14.64
N GLN A 70 6.38 -12.39 -14.61
CA GLN A 70 5.49 -12.33 -15.76
C GLN A 70 4.94 -10.92 -16.02
N GLU A 71 5.10 -10.00 -15.07
CA GLU A 71 4.60 -8.62 -15.13
C GLU A 71 5.50 -7.74 -16.00
N LYS A 72 5.20 -7.65 -17.29
CA LYS A 72 6.01 -6.89 -18.28
C LYS A 72 6.25 -5.43 -17.88
N HIS A 73 5.29 -4.81 -17.20
CA HIS A 73 5.40 -3.41 -16.81
C HIS A 73 6.49 -3.16 -15.76
N LEU A 74 6.92 -4.16 -14.98
CA LEU A 74 8.04 -4.01 -14.05
C LEU A 74 9.36 -3.69 -14.79
N SER A 75 9.51 -4.16 -16.01
CA SER A 75 10.71 -3.85 -16.83
C SER A 75 10.71 -2.41 -17.36
N TRP A 76 9.59 -1.70 -17.28
CA TRP A 76 9.48 -0.32 -17.76
C TRP A 76 9.89 0.71 -16.71
N ILE A 77 9.90 0.31 -15.43
CA ILE A 77 10.32 1.21 -14.37
C ILE A 77 11.83 1.20 -14.22
N LYS A 78 12.40 2.40 -14.08
CA LYS A 78 13.84 2.58 -13.91
C LYS A 78 14.15 2.94 -12.47
N GLN A 79 15.21 2.39 -11.91
CA GLN A 79 15.79 2.93 -10.69
C GLN A 79 16.53 4.22 -11.04
N SER A 80 16.03 5.34 -10.56
CA SER A 80 16.60 6.67 -10.84
C SER A 80 17.40 7.24 -9.66
N ASN A 81 17.35 6.59 -8.50
CA ASN A 81 18.12 6.97 -7.32
C ASN A 81 19.00 5.78 -6.86
N ASN A 82 20.31 5.90 -7.11
CA ASN A 82 21.29 4.86 -6.75
C ASN A 82 21.60 4.80 -5.24
N LYS A 83 21.01 5.70 -4.42
CA LYS A 83 21.16 5.68 -2.96
C LYS A 83 20.16 4.76 -2.28
N LEU A 84 19.12 4.33 -2.98
CA LEU A 84 18.14 3.40 -2.45
C LEU A 84 18.77 2.02 -2.27
N SER A 85 18.48 1.41 -1.14
CA SER A 85 18.81 0.00 -0.89
C SER A 85 18.00 -0.92 -1.81
N LYS A 86 18.49 -2.13 -2.03
CA LYS A 86 17.75 -3.14 -2.80
C LYS A 86 16.39 -3.46 -2.16
N SER A 87 16.31 -3.45 -0.84
CA SER A 87 15.05 -3.68 -0.12
C SER A 87 14.03 -2.57 -0.39
N GLU A 88 14.45 -1.30 -0.42
CA GLU A 88 13.56 -0.18 -0.77
C GLU A 88 13.07 -0.27 -2.21
N VAL A 89 13.97 -0.62 -3.15
CA VAL A 89 13.59 -0.83 -4.55
C VAL A 89 12.63 -2.02 -4.68
N ALA A 90 12.92 -3.14 -4.01
CA ALA A 90 12.08 -4.33 -4.04
C ALA A 90 10.68 -4.06 -3.47
N LEU A 91 10.60 -3.35 -2.34
CA LEU A 91 9.33 -2.91 -1.76
C LEU A 91 8.56 -2.02 -2.73
N PHE A 92 9.22 -1.04 -3.35
CA PHE A 92 8.60 -0.19 -4.37
C PHE A 92 8.03 -1.00 -5.54
N LEU A 93 8.81 -1.95 -6.10
CA LEU A 93 8.36 -2.81 -7.20
C LEU A 93 7.14 -3.66 -6.79
N THR A 94 7.08 -4.10 -5.54
CA THR A 94 5.94 -4.83 -5.01
C THR A 94 4.69 -3.96 -4.97
N HIS A 95 4.76 -2.75 -4.44
CA HIS A 95 3.64 -1.79 -4.43
C HIS A 95 3.23 -1.40 -5.85
N PHE A 96 4.20 -1.15 -6.74
CA PHE A 96 3.94 -0.86 -8.15
C PHE A 96 3.14 -1.98 -8.82
N SER A 97 3.47 -3.25 -8.55
CA SER A 97 2.73 -4.39 -9.08
C SER A 97 1.29 -4.45 -8.57
N LEU A 98 1.05 -4.10 -7.30
CA LEU A 98 -0.29 -4.01 -6.72
C LEU A 98 -1.11 -2.85 -7.31
N TRP A 99 -0.48 -1.71 -7.59
CA TRP A 99 -1.15 -0.61 -8.33
C TRP A 99 -1.58 -1.05 -9.73
N ALA A 100 -0.70 -1.79 -10.44
CA ALA A 100 -1.03 -2.35 -11.75
C ALA A 100 -2.17 -3.40 -11.65
N HIS A 101 -2.14 -4.23 -10.63
CA HIS A 101 -3.21 -5.19 -10.35
C HIS A 101 -4.55 -4.50 -10.08
N CYS A 102 -4.58 -3.43 -9.26
CA CYS A 102 -5.76 -2.60 -9.02
C CYS A 102 -6.36 -2.06 -10.33
N CYS A 103 -5.51 -1.57 -11.23
CA CYS A 103 -5.95 -1.12 -12.55
C CYS A 103 -6.52 -2.26 -13.40
N THR A 104 -5.91 -3.45 -13.33
CA THR A 104 -6.30 -4.63 -14.12
C THR A 104 -7.66 -5.17 -13.71
N ILE A 105 -7.91 -5.29 -12.40
CA ILE A 105 -9.21 -5.76 -11.90
C ILE A 105 -10.28 -4.66 -11.92
N ASN A 106 -9.86 -3.40 -12.08
CA ASN A 106 -10.69 -2.20 -12.09
C ASN A 106 -11.59 -2.07 -10.83
N GLU A 107 -11.07 -2.45 -9.68
CA GLU A 107 -11.75 -2.38 -8.38
C GLU A 107 -10.80 -1.77 -7.33
N PRO A 108 -11.32 -1.06 -6.32
CA PRO A 108 -10.52 -0.64 -5.18
C PRO A 108 -9.90 -1.83 -4.45
N ILE A 109 -8.70 -1.64 -3.92
CA ILE A 109 -7.99 -2.64 -3.11
C ILE A 109 -7.46 -2.02 -1.83
N VAL A 110 -7.28 -2.86 -0.81
CA VAL A 110 -6.50 -2.54 0.39
C VAL A 110 -5.14 -3.21 0.27
N ILE A 111 -4.07 -2.48 0.54
CA ILE A 111 -2.70 -2.96 0.53
C ILE A 111 -2.19 -2.92 1.96
N LEU A 112 -1.69 -4.06 2.43
CA LEU A 112 -1.17 -4.26 3.78
C LEU A 112 0.25 -4.82 3.70
N GLU A 113 1.18 -4.24 4.43
CA GLU A 113 2.46 -4.88 4.69
C GLU A 113 2.28 -5.98 5.75
N HIS A 114 3.22 -6.91 5.83
CA HIS A 114 3.10 -8.10 6.67
C HIS A 114 2.91 -7.79 8.16
N ASP A 115 3.36 -6.64 8.64
CA ASP A 115 3.28 -6.21 10.04
C ASP A 115 2.01 -5.41 10.36
N ALA A 116 1.15 -5.15 9.38
CA ALA A 116 -0.14 -4.50 9.59
C ALA A 116 -1.10 -5.39 10.37
N VAL A 117 -1.84 -4.81 11.32
CA VAL A 117 -2.92 -5.47 12.06
C VAL A 117 -4.19 -4.65 11.88
N MET A 118 -5.17 -5.21 11.16
CA MET A 118 -6.45 -4.56 10.94
C MET A 118 -7.36 -4.69 12.17
N VAL A 119 -8.04 -3.60 12.54
CA VAL A 119 -8.95 -3.55 13.70
C VAL A 119 -10.43 -3.47 13.31
N LYS A 120 -10.72 -3.06 12.08
CA LYS A 120 -12.07 -2.99 11.52
C LYS A 120 -12.03 -3.14 10.00
N PRO A 121 -13.11 -3.62 9.35
CA PRO A 121 -13.12 -3.82 7.91
C PRO A 121 -13.18 -2.47 7.17
N TYR A 122 -12.46 -2.37 6.06
CA TYR A 122 -12.59 -1.29 5.11
C TYR A 122 -13.58 -1.71 4.02
N VAL A 123 -14.77 -1.15 4.05
CA VAL A 123 -15.90 -1.63 3.22
C VAL A 123 -16.22 -0.73 2.03
N TYR A 124 -15.72 0.50 2.03
CA TYR A 124 -16.07 1.47 1.00
C TYR A 124 -14.96 2.51 0.80
N HIS A 125 -14.50 2.67 -0.44
CA HIS A 125 -13.54 3.71 -0.80
C HIS A 125 -14.27 5.04 -1.02
N LYS A 126 -14.33 5.85 0.02
CA LYS A 126 -15.16 7.06 0.13
C LYS A 126 -14.72 8.21 -0.78
N TYR A 127 -13.42 8.28 -1.06
CA TYR A 127 -12.81 9.39 -1.78
C TYR A 127 -12.23 8.92 -3.12
N PRO A 128 -12.93 9.16 -4.24
CA PRO A 128 -12.43 8.76 -5.56
C PRO A 128 -11.09 9.42 -5.88
N ASN A 129 -10.25 8.70 -6.63
CA ASN A 129 -8.93 9.16 -7.06
C ASN A 129 -8.02 9.56 -5.89
N SER A 130 -8.05 8.78 -4.80
CA SER A 130 -7.25 9.04 -3.61
C SER A 130 -6.51 7.80 -3.13
N ILE A 131 -5.40 8.05 -2.45
CA ILE A 131 -4.74 7.12 -1.55
C ILE A 131 -5.38 7.34 -0.18
N TYR A 132 -6.08 6.34 0.32
CA TYR A 132 -6.71 6.41 1.64
C TYR A 132 -5.82 5.70 2.65
N TYR A 133 -5.12 6.47 3.47
CA TYR A 133 -4.26 5.92 4.50
C TYR A 133 -5.07 5.33 5.64
N LEU A 134 -4.88 4.04 5.91
CA LEU A 134 -5.63 3.27 6.89
C LEU A 134 -4.90 3.11 8.22
N GLY A 135 -3.59 3.27 8.17
CA GLY A 135 -2.72 3.05 9.29
C GLY A 135 -2.66 4.24 10.26
N HIS A 136 -2.03 4.01 11.38
CA HIS A 136 -1.52 5.08 12.24
C HIS A 136 -0.10 4.74 12.67
N SER A 137 0.72 5.76 12.82
CA SER A 137 2.00 5.61 13.52
C SER A 137 1.75 5.77 15.01
N VAL A 138 2.14 4.78 15.82
CA VAL A 138 2.22 4.97 17.28
C VAL A 138 3.47 5.77 17.53
N GLN A 139 3.33 7.08 17.66
CA GLN A 139 4.39 7.90 18.23
C GLN A 139 4.32 7.81 19.76
N ARG A 140 5.45 8.07 20.40
CA ARG A 140 5.76 7.82 21.82
C ARG A 140 4.78 8.44 22.83
N ASP A 141 3.86 9.32 22.41
CA ASP A 141 3.00 10.12 23.28
C ASP A 141 1.52 9.82 23.14
N ASN A 142 1.12 8.66 22.58
CA ASN A 142 -0.27 8.30 22.29
C ASN A 142 -1.04 9.30 21.40
N GLU A 143 -0.36 10.26 20.79
CA GLU A 143 -0.95 11.14 19.82
C GLU A 143 -0.85 10.53 18.43
N VAL A 144 -1.98 10.51 17.75
CA VAL A 144 -2.08 10.04 16.40
C VAL A 144 -1.67 11.17 15.49
N HIS A 145 -0.51 11.06 14.90
CA HIS A 145 -0.09 11.95 13.83
C HIS A 145 -0.32 11.27 12.47
N LEU A 146 -1.05 11.93 11.57
CA LEU A 146 -0.83 11.75 10.14
C LEU A 146 0.66 11.88 9.92
N GLY A 147 1.27 11.00 9.13
CA GLY A 147 2.70 10.96 8.90
C GLY A 147 3.30 12.23 8.34
N TRP A 148 3.28 13.27 9.16
CA TRP A 148 3.83 14.55 8.87
C TRP A 148 5.32 14.54 9.24
N ASN A 149 6.18 14.18 8.30
CA ASN A 149 7.56 14.56 8.44
C ASN A 149 7.76 15.89 7.72
N TYR A 150 8.12 16.89 8.48
CA TYR A 150 8.68 18.13 7.95
C TYR A 150 10.16 17.85 7.68
N ASP A 151 10.52 17.67 6.42
CA ASP A 151 11.86 18.09 6.05
C ASP A 151 11.83 19.59 5.77
N ASP A 152 12.99 20.25 5.72
CA ASP A 152 13.13 21.69 5.47
C ASP A 152 12.55 22.12 4.09
N ASN A 153 12.02 21.18 3.29
CA ASN A 153 11.51 21.39 1.93
C ASN A 153 9.98 21.30 1.80
N SER A 154 9.24 21.19 2.89
CA SER A 154 7.77 21.30 2.92
C SER A 154 7.00 20.18 2.22
N TYR A 155 7.54 18.98 2.10
CA TYR A 155 6.81 17.87 1.51
C TYR A 155 6.12 17.02 2.56
N PHE A 156 4.83 16.76 2.33
CA PHE A 156 4.04 15.86 3.16
C PHE A 156 4.00 14.48 2.52
N TYR A 157 4.40 13.47 3.25
CA TYR A 157 4.35 12.08 2.80
C TYR A 157 3.73 11.17 3.87
N ILE A 158 3.29 9.99 3.45
CA ILE A 158 2.76 8.98 4.37
C ILE A 158 3.95 8.38 5.11
N ALA A 159 4.05 8.61 6.43
CA ALA A 159 5.00 7.85 7.23
C ALA A 159 4.46 6.42 7.37
N PHE A 160 5.19 5.47 6.80
CA PHE A 160 4.85 4.05 6.79
C PHE A 160 3.69 3.65 5.87
N THR A 161 3.96 2.76 4.96
CA THR A 161 3.01 2.21 3.98
C THR A 161 2.32 0.93 4.46
N HIS A 162 2.36 0.66 5.78
CA HIS A 162 1.87 -0.60 6.32
C HIS A 162 0.39 -0.89 6.01
N ALA A 163 -0.45 0.15 5.83
CA ALA A 163 -1.86 -0.04 5.48
C ALA A 163 -2.43 1.15 4.73
N TYR A 164 -2.91 0.94 3.51
CA TYR A 164 -3.63 1.95 2.74
C TYR A 164 -4.58 1.30 1.72
N ALA A 165 -5.57 2.06 1.27
CA ALA A 165 -6.46 1.68 0.19
C ALA A 165 -6.29 2.61 -1.01
N ILE A 166 -6.48 2.08 -2.21
CA ILE A 166 -6.49 2.84 -3.45
C ILE A 166 -7.64 2.39 -4.35
N ASP A 167 -8.10 3.31 -5.19
CA ASP A 167 -8.98 2.99 -6.31
C ASP A 167 -8.18 2.92 -7.64
N PRO A 168 -8.80 2.42 -8.72
CA PRO A 168 -8.12 2.34 -10.02
C PRO A 168 -7.66 3.70 -10.58
N ALA A 169 -8.29 4.80 -10.20
CA ALA A 169 -7.88 6.13 -10.65
C ALA A 169 -6.59 6.60 -9.95
N ALA A 170 -6.54 6.45 -8.62
CA ALA A 170 -5.32 6.72 -7.86
C ALA A 170 -4.17 5.80 -8.28
N ALA A 171 -4.46 4.50 -8.51
CA ALA A 171 -3.47 3.54 -8.98
C ALA A 171 -2.88 3.95 -10.34
N ARG A 172 -3.69 4.41 -11.30
CA ARG A 172 -3.20 4.93 -12.60
C ARG A 172 -2.29 6.14 -12.43
N ASN A 173 -2.62 7.05 -11.50
CA ASN A 173 -1.79 8.22 -11.24
C ASN A 173 -0.43 7.83 -10.65
N LEU A 174 -0.42 6.90 -9.67
CA LEU A 174 0.81 6.35 -9.08
C LEU A 174 1.69 5.68 -10.15
N LEU A 175 1.10 4.82 -10.98
CA LEU A 175 1.81 4.16 -12.09
C LEU A 175 2.38 5.16 -13.09
N SER A 176 1.56 6.13 -13.53
CA SER A 176 1.98 7.13 -14.51
C SER A 176 3.13 7.98 -13.99
N HIS A 177 3.09 8.35 -12.71
CA HIS A 177 4.16 9.10 -12.08
C HIS A 177 5.44 8.25 -11.96
N ALA A 178 5.31 7.00 -11.48
CA ALA A 178 6.44 6.07 -11.35
C ALA A 178 7.11 5.79 -12.70
N LEU A 179 6.35 5.60 -13.78
CA LEU A 179 6.90 5.40 -15.10
C LEU A 179 7.60 6.65 -15.65
N LYS A 180 7.17 7.84 -15.23
CA LYS A 180 7.78 9.11 -15.65
C LYS A 180 9.09 9.40 -14.92
N VAL A 181 9.13 9.23 -13.60
CA VAL A 181 10.28 9.64 -12.77
C VAL A 181 11.20 8.48 -12.38
N GLY A 182 10.71 7.24 -12.44
CA GLY A 182 11.39 6.05 -11.94
C GLY A 182 11.27 5.87 -10.43
N VAL A 183 12.03 4.93 -9.88
CA VAL A 183 12.14 4.70 -8.44
C VAL A 183 13.15 5.70 -7.88
N ILE A 184 12.64 6.83 -7.40
CA ILE A 184 13.44 7.96 -6.91
C ILE A 184 13.54 8.02 -5.38
N ASP A 185 12.51 7.50 -4.69
CA ASP A 185 12.36 7.53 -3.23
C ASP A 185 11.82 6.19 -2.72
N PRO A 186 11.95 5.88 -1.43
CA PRO A 186 11.18 4.83 -0.79
C PRO A 186 9.68 5.03 -1.04
N VAL A 187 8.91 3.96 -1.03
CA VAL A 187 7.50 3.98 -1.45
C VAL A 187 6.62 4.91 -0.60
N ASP A 188 6.91 5.04 0.68
CA ASP A 188 6.25 5.97 1.59
C ASP A 188 6.50 7.43 1.19
N ASN A 189 7.75 7.80 0.94
CA ASN A 189 8.12 9.14 0.48
C ASN A 189 7.65 9.42 -0.95
N PHE A 190 7.47 8.39 -1.78
CA PHE A 190 6.95 8.54 -3.13
C PHE A 190 5.47 8.95 -3.13
N MET A 191 4.67 8.46 -2.17
CA MET A 191 3.24 8.77 -2.05
C MET A 191 2.99 10.12 -1.37
N ARG A 192 3.51 11.19 -1.96
CA ARG A 192 3.52 12.57 -1.43
C ARG A 192 2.19 13.29 -1.67
N MET A 193 1.76 14.07 -0.68
CA MET A 193 0.51 14.83 -0.73
C MET A 193 0.54 16.03 -1.70
N ASP A 194 1.72 16.49 -2.10
CA ASP A 194 1.86 17.55 -3.11
C ASP A 194 1.69 17.03 -4.56
N ILE A 195 1.75 15.69 -4.73
CA ILE A 195 1.59 15.03 -6.04
C ILE A 195 0.28 14.27 -6.11
N PHE A 196 -0.12 13.62 -5.02
CA PHE A 196 -1.29 12.74 -4.97
C PHE A 196 -2.30 13.23 -3.95
N THR A 197 -3.57 12.91 -4.19
CA THR A 197 -4.60 13.09 -3.16
C THR A 197 -4.45 11.99 -2.12
N VAL A 198 -3.99 12.35 -0.93
CA VAL A 198 -3.89 11.44 0.22
C VAL A 198 -4.92 11.87 1.26
N VAL A 199 -5.69 10.92 1.74
CA VAL A 199 -6.76 11.15 2.72
C VAL A 199 -6.58 10.22 3.91
N GLN A 200 -6.83 10.75 5.09
CA GLN A 200 -7.01 9.97 6.32
C GLN A 200 -8.08 10.64 7.16
N ASP A 201 -9.16 9.95 7.47
CA ASP A 201 -10.23 10.45 8.35
C ASP A 201 -10.52 9.50 9.52
N ASP A 202 -10.00 8.29 9.48
CA ASP A 202 -10.19 7.27 10.53
C ASP A 202 -9.06 6.22 10.49
N PHE A 203 -8.91 5.45 11.57
CA PHE A 203 -7.93 4.38 11.70
C PHE A 203 -8.56 3.02 11.52
N TYR A 204 -7.92 2.19 10.71
CA TYR A 204 -8.33 0.83 10.39
C TYR A 204 -7.27 -0.20 10.74
N ALA A 205 -6.01 0.24 10.85
CA ALA A 205 -4.89 -0.64 11.10
C ALA A 205 -3.81 0.06 11.94
N TYR A 206 -2.99 -0.75 12.61
CA TYR A 206 -1.72 -0.31 13.20
C TYR A 206 -0.59 -1.22 12.72
N ALA A 207 0.65 -0.74 12.80
CA ALA A 207 1.81 -1.55 12.56
C ALA A 207 2.26 -2.20 13.87
N GLU A 208 2.52 -3.49 13.82
CA GLU A 208 3.08 -4.24 14.94
C GLU A 208 4.36 -4.94 14.49
N PRO A 209 5.48 -4.22 14.49
CA PRO A 209 6.75 -4.75 14.03
C PRO A 209 7.17 -5.95 14.88
N GLY A 210 7.71 -6.97 14.23
CA GLY A 210 8.32 -8.12 14.89
C GLY A 210 9.75 -7.84 15.32
N GLU A 211 10.31 -8.72 16.14
CA GLU A 211 11.75 -8.73 16.40
C GLU A 211 12.50 -8.86 15.06
N GLY A 212 13.44 -7.97 14.80
CA GLY A 212 14.22 -7.92 13.55
C GLY A 212 13.60 -7.09 12.42
N THR A 213 12.44 -6.45 12.63
CA THR A 213 11.94 -5.46 11.69
C THR A 213 12.80 -4.19 11.78
N VAL A 214 13.40 -3.77 10.67
CA VAL A 214 14.19 -2.55 10.61
C VAL A 214 13.25 -1.36 10.62
N VAL A 215 12.97 -0.83 11.82
CA VAL A 215 12.37 0.50 11.94
C VAL A 215 13.51 1.49 11.77
N ARG A 216 13.56 2.21 10.67
CA ARG A 216 14.48 3.33 10.52
C ARG A 216 14.04 4.43 11.48
N THR A 217 14.87 4.71 12.47
CA THR A 217 14.77 5.88 13.35
C THR A 217 15.32 7.10 12.63
#